data_95382aa777093eab5f7dcdb5d0a65230
#
_entry.id   95382aa777093eab5f7dcdb5d0a65230
#
_cell.length_a   1.000
_cell.length_b   1.000
_cell.length_c   1.000
_cell.angle_alpha   90.00
_cell.angle_beta   90.00
_cell.angle_gamma   90.00
#
_symmetry.space_group_name_H-M   'P 1'
#
loop_
_entity.id
_entity.type
_entity.pdbx_description
1 polymer ?
#
loop_
_entity_poly.entity_id
_entity_poly.type
_entity_poly.pdbx_seq_one_letter_code
_entity_poly.pdbx_strand_id
1 'polypeptide(L)'
;RNLTNLGLYRQYVENYLQSHPKISNQLTVMCRQLPPTQFGGTPLEIYAFSIDKEWVKFEHLTADIFDHLLAALHYFNLESFEISGVNQN
;
A
#
# COMPACT_ATOMS: atom_id res chain seq x y z
N ARG A 1 -12.64 21.45 2.00
CA ARG A 1 -11.48 21.10 1.25
C ARG A 1 -11.70 19.79 0.48
N ASN A 2 -11.37 19.79 -0.77
CA ASN A 2 -11.56 18.62 -1.64
C ASN A 2 -10.31 17.76 -1.66
N LEU A 3 -10.51 16.45 -1.47
CA LEU A 3 -9.45 15.47 -1.67
C LEU A 3 -9.59 14.87 -3.06
N THR A 4 -8.47 14.64 -3.71
CA THR A 4 -8.47 13.93 -4.98
C THR A 4 -8.77 12.45 -4.73
N ASN A 5 -9.18 11.73 -5.78
CA ASN A 5 -9.37 10.29 -5.69
C ASN A 5 -8.08 9.60 -5.27
N LEU A 6 -6.94 10.05 -5.80
CA LEU A 6 -5.65 9.48 -5.42
C LEU A 6 -5.34 9.75 -3.94
N GLY A 7 -5.62 10.95 -3.44
CA GLY A 7 -5.43 11.28 -2.04
C GLY A 7 -6.30 10.42 -1.12
N LEU A 8 -7.56 10.21 -1.52
CA LEU A 8 -8.46 9.33 -0.77
C LEU A 8 -7.96 7.89 -0.78
N TYR A 9 -7.44 7.41 -1.91
CA TYR A 9 -6.89 6.06 -2.00
C TYR A 9 -5.67 5.91 -1.09
N ARG A 10 -4.74 6.88 -1.09
CA ARG A 10 -3.58 6.83 -0.20
C ARG A 10 -3.99 6.76 1.27
N GLN A 11 -5.01 7.54 1.64
CA GLN A 11 -5.54 7.52 2.99
C GLN A 11 -6.16 6.17 3.35
N TYR A 12 -6.90 5.60 2.40
CA TYR A 12 -7.45 4.25 2.55
C TYR A 12 -6.36 3.21 2.78
N VAL A 13 -5.29 3.27 1.97
CA VAL A 13 -4.16 2.34 2.08
C VAL A 13 -3.52 2.43 3.47
N GLU A 14 -3.26 3.66 3.94
CA GLU A 14 -2.66 3.84 5.25
C GLU A 14 -3.56 3.31 6.37
N ASN A 15 -4.85 3.59 6.31
CA ASN A 15 -5.80 3.10 7.30
C ASN A 15 -5.89 1.57 7.28
N TYR A 16 -5.92 0.99 6.09
CA TYR A 16 -5.95 -0.47 5.94
C TYR A 16 -4.73 -1.12 6.58
N LEU A 17 -3.54 -0.57 6.31
CA LEU A 17 -2.30 -1.13 6.84
C LEU A 17 -2.19 -0.94 8.35
N GLN A 18 -2.59 0.23 8.86
CA GLN A 18 -2.53 0.51 10.30
C GLN A 18 -3.43 -0.43 11.10
N SER A 19 -4.55 -0.85 10.52
CA SER A 19 -5.48 -1.76 11.19
C SER A 19 -5.21 -3.22 10.89
N HIS A 20 -4.24 -3.52 10.03
CA HIS A 20 -3.96 -4.90 9.64
C HIS A 20 -3.22 -5.63 10.77
N PRO A 21 -3.71 -6.80 11.21
CA PRO A 21 -3.12 -7.49 12.36
C PRO A 21 -1.69 -7.99 12.15
N LYS A 22 -1.26 -8.12 10.89
CA LYS A 22 0.09 -8.59 10.57
C LYS A 22 1.06 -7.47 10.25
N ILE A 23 0.63 -6.22 10.30
CA ILE A 23 1.50 -5.06 10.11
C ILE A 23 1.78 -4.44 11.47
N SER A 24 3.06 -4.14 11.72
CA SER A 24 3.47 -3.54 12.98
C SER A 24 2.81 -2.18 13.17
N ASN A 25 2.15 -1.98 14.31
CA ASN A 25 1.60 -0.67 14.67
C ASN A 25 2.58 0.16 15.50
N GLN A 26 3.77 -0.37 15.76
CA GLN A 26 4.82 0.33 16.49
C GLN A 26 5.77 1.09 15.55
N LEU A 27 5.74 0.75 14.26
CA LEU A 27 6.61 1.36 13.26
C LEU A 27 5.77 2.19 12.30
N THR A 28 6.41 3.14 11.66
CA THR A 28 5.73 4.07 10.76
C THR A 28 5.03 3.32 9.62
N VAL A 29 3.79 3.73 9.35
CA VAL A 29 3.03 3.28 8.18
C VAL A 29 2.78 4.50 7.30
N MET A 30 3.14 4.41 6.03
CA MET A 30 2.97 5.51 5.10
C MET A 30 2.72 4.98 3.69
N CYS A 31 1.88 5.68 2.95
CA CYS A 31 1.73 5.47 1.51
C CYS A 31 2.10 6.77 0.83
N ARG A 32 3.18 6.75 0.06
CA ARG A 32 3.66 7.97 -0.59
C ARG A 32 3.63 7.82 -2.11
N GLN A 33 3.46 8.95 -2.75
CA GLN A 33 3.43 9.05 -4.20
C GLN A 33 4.85 9.37 -4.69
N LEU A 34 5.32 8.56 -5.63
CA LEU A 34 6.62 8.78 -6.26
C LEU A 34 6.43 9.55 -7.56
N PRO A 35 7.52 10.14 -8.10
CA PRO A 35 7.44 10.84 -9.39
C PRO A 35 6.90 9.92 -10.49
N PRO A 36 6.15 10.49 -11.47
CA PRO A 36 5.64 9.69 -12.57
C PRO A 36 6.77 9.02 -13.35
N THR A 37 6.47 7.80 -13.83
CA THR A 37 7.42 7.08 -14.68
C THR A 37 7.37 7.61 -16.11
N GLN A 38 8.36 7.20 -16.92
CA GLN A 38 8.38 7.55 -18.35
C GLN A 38 7.18 6.99 -19.11
N PHE A 39 6.49 6.03 -18.54
CA PHE A 39 5.28 5.42 -19.13
C PHE A 39 3.99 6.07 -18.65
N GLY A 40 4.09 7.15 -17.88
CA GLY A 40 2.93 7.94 -17.47
C GLY A 40 2.20 7.48 -16.22
N GLY A 41 2.61 6.36 -15.63
CA GLY A 41 1.99 5.89 -14.39
C GLY A 41 2.51 6.64 -13.18
N THR A 42 1.70 6.70 -12.12
CA THR A 42 2.13 7.28 -10.85
C THR A 42 2.35 6.14 -9.86
N PRO A 43 3.61 5.83 -9.52
CA PRO A 43 3.87 4.77 -8.55
C PRO A 43 3.50 5.20 -7.15
N LEU A 44 2.98 4.25 -6.38
CA LEU A 44 2.75 4.43 -4.95
C LEU A 44 3.67 3.48 -4.19
N GLU A 45 4.36 4.00 -3.21
CA GLU A 45 5.23 3.19 -2.37
C GLU A 45 4.63 3.10 -0.97
N ILE A 46 4.50 1.87 -0.50
CA ILE A 46 4.06 1.60 0.87
C ILE A 46 5.28 1.48 1.76
N TYR A 47 5.26 2.20 2.87
CA TYR A 47 6.26 2.06 3.91
C TYR A 47 5.56 1.45 5.11
N ALA A 48 5.78 0.15 5.33
CA ALA A 48 5.15 -0.59 6.41
C ALA A 48 5.99 -1.82 6.71
N PHE A 49 5.86 -2.35 7.92
CA PHE A 49 6.66 -3.48 8.38
C PHE A 49 5.76 -4.62 8.84
N SER A 50 6.06 -5.82 8.34
CA SER A 50 5.42 -7.05 8.79
C SER A 50 5.88 -7.41 10.18
N ILE A 51 4.98 -7.94 11.01
CA ILE A 51 5.38 -8.53 12.29
C ILE A 51 5.93 -9.94 12.13
N ASP A 52 5.63 -10.60 11.01
CA ASP A 52 6.15 -11.94 10.73
C ASP A 52 7.59 -11.87 10.27
N LYS A 53 8.43 -12.72 10.87
CA LYS A 53 9.85 -12.81 10.49
C LYS A 53 10.13 -14.01 9.60
N GLU A 54 9.17 -14.94 9.51
CA GLU A 54 9.30 -16.09 8.65
C GLU A 54 9.07 -15.69 7.19
N TRP A 55 10.01 -16.06 6.32
CA TRP A 55 10.01 -15.64 4.92
C TRP A 55 8.72 -16.01 4.17
N VAL A 56 8.26 -17.25 4.31
CA VAL A 56 7.08 -17.72 3.57
C VAL A 56 5.84 -16.94 4.01
N LYS A 57 5.67 -16.73 5.30
CA LYS A 57 4.54 -15.96 5.83
C LYS A 57 4.60 -14.51 5.37
N PHE A 58 5.79 -13.94 5.34
CA PHE A 58 5.97 -12.58 4.85
C PHE A 58 5.58 -12.46 3.38
N GLU A 59 5.98 -13.42 2.54
CA GLU A 59 5.65 -13.39 1.12
C GLU A 59 4.14 -13.54 0.89
N HIS A 60 3.47 -14.41 1.65
CA HIS A 60 2.02 -14.56 1.55
C HIS A 60 1.30 -13.29 2.00
N LEU A 61 1.76 -12.69 3.08
CA LEU A 61 1.19 -11.43 3.57
C LEU A 61 1.32 -10.32 2.52
N THR A 62 2.50 -10.19 1.93
CA THR A 62 2.76 -9.18 0.91
C THR A 62 1.83 -9.36 -0.29
N ALA A 63 1.69 -10.60 -0.75
CA ALA A 63 0.81 -10.90 -1.87
C ALA A 63 -0.65 -10.57 -1.55
N ASP A 64 -1.12 -10.93 -0.37
CA ASP A 64 -2.49 -10.65 0.05
C ASP A 64 -2.76 -9.15 0.13
N ILE A 65 -1.81 -8.39 0.68
CA ILE A 65 -1.95 -6.95 0.79
C ILE A 65 -2.03 -6.32 -0.60
N PHE A 66 -1.11 -6.68 -1.50
CA PHE A 66 -1.11 -6.11 -2.83
C PHE A 66 -2.36 -6.50 -3.63
N ASP A 67 -2.81 -7.74 -3.53
CA ASP A 67 -4.04 -8.17 -4.18
C ASP A 67 -5.23 -7.33 -3.70
N HIS A 68 -5.32 -7.13 -2.39
CA HIS A 68 -6.40 -6.32 -1.82
C HIS A 68 -6.34 -4.88 -2.33
N LEU A 69 -5.17 -4.27 -2.29
CA LEU A 69 -5.01 -2.86 -2.67
C LEU A 69 -5.23 -2.65 -4.16
N LEU A 70 -4.77 -3.56 -5.01
CA LEU A 70 -4.99 -3.46 -6.44
C LEU A 70 -6.47 -3.64 -6.78
N ALA A 71 -7.15 -4.59 -6.12
CA ALA A 71 -8.59 -4.78 -6.33
C ALA A 71 -9.40 -3.55 -5.89
N ALA A 72 -8.93 -2.82 -4.89
CA ALA A 72 -9.63 -1.64 -4.38
C ALA A 72 -9.53 -0.42 -5.29
N LEU A 73 -8.59 -0.41 -6.24
CA LEU A 73 -8.37 0.76 -7.10
C LEU A 73 -9.64 1.22 -7.81
N HIS A 74 -10.44 0.28 -8.32
CA HIS A 74 -11.62 0.66 -9.08
C HIS A 74 -12.71 1.33 -8.24
N TYR A 75 -12.73 1.09 -6.92
CA TYR A 75 -13.67 1.79 -6.04
C TYR A 75 -13.36 3.26 -5.91
N PHE A 76 -12.16 3.67 -6.28
CA PHE A 76 -11.73 5.06 -6.25
C PHE A 76 -11.66 5.66 -7.65
N ASN A 77 -12.21 4.95 -8.65
CA ASN A 77 -12.16 5.36 -10.07
C ASN A 77 -10.73 5.60 -10.55
N LEU A 78 -9.82 4.76 -10.09
CA LEU A 78 -8.41 4.82 -10.48
C LEU A 78 -8.10 3.66 -11.41
N GLU A 79 -7.22 3.92 -12.38
CA GLU A 79 -6.67 2.89 -13.23
C GLU A 79 -5.49 2.23 -12.51
N SER A 80 -4.70 1.45 -13.21
CA SER A 80 -3.61 0.73 -12.57
C SER A 80 -2.50 1.66 -12.11
N PHE A 81 -2.00 1.39 -10.91
CA PHE A 81 -0.82 2.04 -10.34
C PHE A 81 0.18 0.95 -9.98
N GLU A 82 1.44 1.34 -9.89
CA GLU A 82 2.45 0.45 -9.32
C GLU A 82 2.46 0.64 -7.80
N ILE A 83 2.39 -0.46 -7.07
CA ILE A 83 2.43 -0.44 -5.61
C ILE A 83 3.55 -1.38 -5.17
N SER A 84 4.38 -0.91 -4.25
CA SER A 84 5.51 -1.69 -3.76
C SER A 84 5.79 -1.34 -2.30
N GLY A 85 6.63 -2.12 -1.65
CA GLY A 85 7.33 -1.63 -0.48
C GLY A 85 6.93 -2.15 0.89
N VAL A 86 6.25 -3.28 1.02
CA VAL A 86 6.09 -3.89 2.34
C VAL A 86 7.43 -4.48 2.75
N ASN A 87 7.86 -4.18 3.98
CA ASN A 87 9.17 -4.57 4.47
C ASN A 87 9.05 -5.58 5.61
N GLN A 88 10.09 -6.37 5.74
CA GLN A 88 10.21 -7.31 6.84
C GLN A 88 10.89 -6.61 8.01
N ASN A 89 10.31 -6.76 9.18
CA ASN A 89 10.85 -6.16 10.39
C ASN A 89 12.02 -6.99 10.94
#